data_02d494732e4ca0727572913394c197ed
#
_entry.id   02d494732e4ca0727572913394c197ed
#
_cell.length_a   1.000
_cell.length_b   1.000
_cell.length_c   1.000
_cell.angle_alpha   90.00
_cell.angle_beta   90.00
_cell.angle_gamma   90.00
#
_symmetry.space_group_name_H-M   'P 1'
#
loop_
_entity.id
_entity.type
_entity.pdbx_description
1 polymer ?
#
loop_
_entity_poly.entity_id
_entity_poly.type
_entity_poly.pdbx_seq_one_letter_code
_entity_poly.pdbx_strand_id
1 'polypeptide(L)'
;LRKQLREAGITYKVYKNTLMNFAFKGTECEPLMSYLEGPSAIAVSTTDATAPARIIAKFAKTANKLEIKGGIVEGIAYDASGIANIANIPSREELLSKLLGSMQSPITNFARVMNQLAEKGGAAACEAGEKAEAPAEAADETPAAE
;
A
#
# COMPACT_ATOMS: atom_id res chain seq x y z
N LEU A 1 3.06 14.71 -13.93
CA LEU A 1 3.68 14.40 -12.66
C LEU A 1 3.81 15.60 -11.73
N ARG A 2 4.56 16.66 -12.12
CA ARG A 2 4.79 17.85 -11.25
C ARG A 2 3.49 18.52 -10.79
N LYS A 3 2.47 18.60 -11.66
CA LYS A 3 1.17 19.18 -11.33
C LYS A 3 0.46 18.33 -10.27
N GLN A 4 0.39 17.02 -10.45
CA GLN A 4 -0.24 16.08 -9.52
C GLN A 4 0.44 16.06 -8.15
N LEU A 5 1.79 16.11 -8.12
CA LEU A 5 2.54 16.16 -6.86
C LEU A 5 2.30 17.47 -6.11
N ARG A 6 2.19 18.60 -6.83
CA ARG A 6 1.90 19.90 -6.22
C ARG A 6 0.47 19.97 -5.67
N GLU A 7 -0.50 19.41 -6.36
CA GLU A 7 -1.90 19.30 -5.90
C GLU A 7 -2.00 18.45 -4.62
N ALA A 8 -1.14 17.45 -4.47
CA ALA A 8 -1.03 16.63 -3.27
C ALA A 8 -0.13 17.23 -2.17
N GLY A 9 0.35 18.47 -2.33
CA GLY A 9 1.22 19.13 -1.34
C GLY A 9 2.64 18.57 -1.27
N ILE A 10 3.08 17.82 -2.29
CA ILE A 10 4.38 17.16 -2.32
C ILE A 10 5.40 18.05 -3.02
N THR A 11 6.53 18.29 -2.36
CA THR A 11 7.64 19.03 -2.94
C THR A 11 8.48 18.10 -3.82
N TYR A 12 8.47 18.34 -5.14
CA TYR A 12 9.25 17.59 -6.10
C TYR A 12 10.31 18.47 -6.75
N LYS A 13 11.59 18.15 -6.54
CA LYS A 13 12.71 18.87 -7.09
C LYS A 13 13.81 17.93 -7.59
N VAL A 14 14.53 18.37 -8.63
CA VAL A 14 15.73 17.71 -9.15
C VAL A 14 16.95 18.41 -8.55
N TYR A 15 17.81 17.65 -7.92
CA TYR A 15 19.05 18.14 -7.32
C TYR A 15 20.26 17.42 -7.93
N LYS A 16 21.44 18.03 -7.79
CA LYS A 16 22.70 17.38 -8.14
C LYS A 16 23.03 16.30 -7.09
N ASN A 17 23.50 15.14 -7.54
CA ASN A 17 23.83 14.00 -6.66
C ASN A 17 24.87 14.37 -5.59
N THR A 18 25.83 15.24 -5.93
CA THR A 18 26.82 15.73 -4.96
C THR A 18 26.20 16.48 -3.78
N LEU A 19 25.18 17.32 -4.04
CA LEU A 19 24.47 18.03 -2.98
C LEU A 19 23.64 17.08 -2.11
N MET A 20 23.02 16.07 -2.74
CA MET A 20 22.26 15.04 -2.01
C MET A 20 23.19 14.21 -1.12
N ASN A 21 24.37 13.82 -1.61
CA ASN A 21 25.35 13.09 -0.81
C ASN A 21 25.82 13.88 0.42
N PHE A 22 26.01 15.19 0.29
CA PHE A 22 26.35 16.03 1.45
C PHE A 22 25.19 16.16 2.44
N ALA A 23 23.95 16.26 1.95
CA ALA A 23 22.78 16.37 2.79
C ALA A 23 22.44 15.07 3.54
N PHE A 24 22.75 13.90 2.95
CA PHE A 24 22.43 12.60 3.53
C PHE A 24 23.46 12.12 4.55
N LYS A 25 24.69 12.65 4.49
CA LYS A 25 25.72 12.33 5.49
C LYS A 25 25.26 12.73 6.89
N GLY A 26 25.29 11.77 7.81
CA GLY A 26 24.89 11.98 9.20
C GLY A 26 23.36 12.07 9.42
N THR A 27 22.55 11.67 8.45
CA THR A 27 21.11 11.55 8.58
C THR A 27 20.66 10.11 8.36
N GLU A 28 19.42 9.79 8.74
CA GLU A 28 18.80 8.46 8.49
C GLU A 28 18.71 8.11 6.99
N CYS A 29 19.08 9.06 6.12
CA CYS A 29 19.06 8.91 4.68
C CYS A 29 20.34 8.30 4.08
N GLU A 30 21.35 7.94 4.89
CA GLU A 30 22.60 7.34 4.41
C GLU A 30 22.42 6.12 3.49
N PRO A 31 21.50 5.18 3.75
CA PRO A 31 21.28 4.03 2.87
C PRO A 31 20.90 4.41 1.43
N LEU A 32 20.33 5.60 1.21
CA LEU A 32 19.97 6.06 -0.13
C LEU A 32 21.15 6.52 -0.97
N MET A 33 22.33 6.70 -0.39
CA MET A 33 23.53 7.12 -1.14
C MET A 33 23.87 6.12 -2.25
N SER A 34 23.63 4.83 -2.02
CA SER A 34 23.89 3.75 -2.99
C SER A 34 23.01 3.86 -4.25
N TYR A 35 21.86 4.53 -4.14
CA TYR A 35 20.90 4.70 -5.24
C TYR A 35 21.07 6.01 -6.02
N LEU A 36 22.02 6.88 -5.62
CA LEU A 36 22.24 8.20 -6.23
C LEU A 36 23.10 8.13 -7.50
N GLU A 37 22.91 7.13 -8.34
CA GLU A 37 23.56 7.03 -9.65
C GLU A 37 22.69 7.66 -10.74
N GLY A 38 23.31 8.42 -11.66
CA GLY A 38 22.62 9.06 -12.78
C GLY A 38 21.67 10.22 -12.37
N PRO A 39 20.77 10.63 -13.26
CA PRO A 39 19.82 11.71 -12.98
C PRO A 39 18.85 11.31 -11.88
N SER A 40 18.75 12.11 -10.83
CA SER A 40 17.91 11.82 -9.67
C SER A 40 17.03 13.01 -9.30
N ALA A 41 15.81 12.70 -8.87
CA ALA A 41 14.85 13.67 -8.37
C ALA A 41 14.30 13.19 -7.03
N ILE A 42 14.03 14.11 -6.15
CA ILE A 42 13.49 13.83 -4.82
C ILE A 42 12.06 14.36 -4.73
N ALA A 43 11.17 13.54 -4.19
CA ALA A 43 9.82 13.91 -3.78
C ALA A 43 9.75 13.84 -2.25
N VAL A 44 9.42 14.94 -1.59
CA VAL A 44 9.29 15.02 -0.14
C VAL A 44 7.86 15.39 0.21
N SER A 45 7.26 14.64 1.11
CA SER A 45 5.96 14.93 1.71
C SER A 45 6.10 15.05 3.21
N THR A 46 5.42 16.03 3.79
CA THR A 46 5.34 16.22 5.24
C THR A 46 3.98 15.81 5.81
N THR A 47 2.99 15.64 4.94
CA THR A 47 1.61 15.35 5.34
C THR A 47 1.32 13.85 5.32
N ASP A 48 1.56 13.20 4.18
CA ASP A 48 1.30 11.78 3.98
C ASP A 48 2.55 11.06 3.52
N ALA A 49 3.01 10.08 4.30
CA ALA A 49 4.22 9.31 4.00
C ALA A 49 4.08 8.47 2.71
N THR A 50 2.87 7.99 2.40
CA THR A 50 2.62 7.09 1.26
C THR A 50 2.20 7.80 -0.03
N ALA A 51 1.76 9.06 0.06
CA ALA A 51 1.26 9.81 -1.10
C ALA A 51 2.30 9.95 -2.24
N PRO A 52 3.59 10.28 -1.98
CA PRO A 52 4.60 10.38 -3.04
C PRO A 52 4.77 9.06 -3.79
N ALA A 53 4.90 7.94 -3.06
CA ALA A 53 5.10 6.62 -3.63
C ALA A 53 3.93 6.23 -4.55
N ARG A 54 2.70 6.48 -4.12
CA ARG A 54 1.48 6.17 -4.88
C ARG A 54 1.39 6.96 -6.18
N ILE A 55 1.64 8.27 -6.15
CA ILE A 55 1.56 9.13 -7.33
C ILE A 55 2.67 8.77 -8.32
N ILE A 56 3.90 8.58 -7.83
CA ILE A 56 5.04 8.22 -8.67
C ILE A 56 4.84 6.84 -9.29
N ALA A 57 4.37 5.85 -8.55
CA ALA A 57 4.11 4.51 -9.07
C ALA A 57 2.98 4.49 -10.11
N LYS A 58 1.91 5.27 -9.91
CA LYS A 58 0.86 5.43 -10.92
C LYS A 58 1.41 6.05 -12.20
N PHE A 59 2.27 7.06 -12.08
CA PHE A 59 2.88 7.73 -13.22
C PHE A 59 3.94 6.86 -13.92
N ALA A 60 4.71 6.06 -13.17
CA ALA A 60 5.70 5.13 -13.73
C ALA A 60 5.06 4.08 -14.65
N LYS A 61 3.83 3.65 -14.36
CA LYS A 61 3.07 2.76 -15.25
C LYS A 61 2.73 3.40 -16.61
N THR A 62 2.63 4.73 -16.66
CA THR A 62 2.33 5.47 -17.89
C THR A 62 3.60 5.92 -18.61
N ALA A 63 4.69 6.18 -17.87
CA ALA A 63 5.94 6.74 -18.38
C ALA A 63 7.09 5.72 -18.23
N ASN A 64 7.45 5.05 -19.31
CA ASN A 64 8.51 4.02 -19.34
C ASN A 64 9.92 4.53 -19.00
N LYS A 65 10.11 5.85 -18.92
CA LYS A 65 11.43 6.49 -18.61
C LYS A 65 11.61 6.81 -17.12
N LEU A 66 10.57 6.61 -16.30
CA LEU A 66 10.62 6.89 -14.87
C LEU A 66 10.84 5.59 -14.09
N GLU A 67 12.00 5.48 -13.49
CA GLU A 67 12.36 4.35 -12.61
C GLU A 67 12.39 4.82 -11.16
N ILE A 68 11.78 4.04 -10.28
CA ILE A 68 11.83 4.25 -8.84
C ILE A 68 13.07 3.53 -8.34
N LYS A 69 14.00 4.27 -7.74
CA LYS A 69 15.27 3.72 -7.24
C LYS A 69 15.18 3.26 -5.80
N GLY A 70 14.58 4.05 -4.96
CA GLY A 70 14.47 3.79 -3.53
C GLY A 70 13.79 4.96 -2.82
N GLY A 71 13.54 4.81 -1.53
CA GLY A 71 12.99 5.87 -0.71
C GLY A 71 13.05 5.54 0.78
N ILE A 72 12.80 6.55 1.59
CA ILE A 72 12.68 6.41 3.05
C ILE A 72 11.28 6.78 3.47
N VAL A 73 10.68 5.93 4.28
CA VAL A 73 9.37 6.16 4.89
C VAL A 73 9.53 5.90 6.39
N GLU A 74 9.25 6.91 7.19
CA GLU A 74 9.35 6.86 8.66
C GLU A 74 10.71 6.37 9.19
N GLY A 75 11.81 6.79 8.54
CA GLY A 75 13.17 6.42 8.94
C GLY A 75 13.65 5.06 8.42
N ILE A 76 12.79 4.28 7.75
CA ILE A 76 13.13 2.98 7.19
C ILE A 76 13.40 3.14 5.70
N ALA A 77 14.56 2.63 5.24
CA ALA A 77 14.93 2.62 3.84
C ALA A 77 14.24 1.46 3.10
N TYR A 78 13.64 1.75 1.98
CA TYR A 78 12.96 0.78 1.12
C TYR A 78 13.56 0.80 -0.29
N ASP A 79 13.75 -0.39 -0.84
CA ASP A 79 14.12 -0.59 -2.23
C ASP A 79 12.94 -0.34 -3.17
N ALA A 80 13.19 -0.40 -4.47
CA ALA A 80 12.17 -0.24 -5.49
C ALA A 80 10.96 -1.18 -5.32
N SER A 81 11.20 -2.44 -4.92
CA SER A 81 10.15 -3.43 -4.62
C SER A 81 9.35 -3.06 -3.38
N GLY A 82 10.02 -2.58 -2.32
CA GLY A 82 9.39 -2.10 -1.10
C GLY A 82 8.49 -0.89 -1.35
N ILE A 83 8.96 0.06 -2.17
CA ILE A 83 8.16 1.24 -2.56
C ILE A 83 6.95 0.84 -3.39
N ALA A 84 7.05 -0.18 -4.25
CA ALA A 84 5.90 -0.69 -4.99
C ALA A 84 4.81 -1.25 -4.06
N ASN A 85 5.20 -1.93 -2.99
CA ASN A 85 4.27 -2.40 -1.96
C ASN A 85 3.63 -1.23 -1.22
N ILE A 86 4.41 -0.23 -0.81
CA ILE A 86 3.91 0.99 -0.16
C ILE A 86 2.96 1.77 -1.09
N ALA A 87 3.24 1.82 -2.38
CA ALA A 87 2.39 2.48 -3.36
C ALA A 87 1.01 1.82 -3.51
N ASN A 88 0.88 0.54 -3.16
CA ASN A 88 -0.40 -0.18 -3.14
C ASN A 88 -1.24 0.14 -1.90
N ILE A 89 -0.66 0.76 -0.87
CA ILE A 89 -1.38 1.17 0.33
C ILE A 89 -2.31 2.34 -0.03
N PRO A 90 -3.63 2.21 0.19
CA PRO A 90 -4.58 3.28 -0.08
C PRO A 90 -4.38 4.48 0.85
N SER A 91 -5.05 5.58 0.57
CA SER A 91 -5.02 6.77 1.42
C SER A 91 -5.61 6.48 2.82
N ARG A 92 -5.25 7.33 3.78
CA ARG A 92 -5.77 7.23 5.15
C ARG A 92 -7.31 7.20 5.16
N GLU A 93 -7.95 8.03 4.34
CA GLU A 93 -9.41 8.10 4.23
C GLU A 93 -10.00 6.82 3.63
N GLU A 94 -9.36 6.26 2.61
CA GLU A 94 -9.78 4.98 2.02
C GLU A 94 -9.59 3.81 3.00
N LEU A 95 -8.53 3.82 3.82
CA LEU A 95 -8.32 2.81 4.86
C LEU A 95 -9.41 2.89 5.94
N LEU A 96 -9.75 4.10 6.39
CA LEU A 96 -10.83 4.32 7.34
C LEU A 96 -12.19 3.88 6.76
N SER A 97 -12.45 4.21 5.49
CA SER A 97 -13.66 3.77 4.79
C SER A 97 -13.75 2.25 4.70
N LYS A 98 -12.65 1.57 4.36
CA LYS A 98 -12.59 0.10 4.34
C LYS A 98 -12.80 -0.50 5.73
N LEU A 99 -12.19 0.10 6.76
CA LEU A 99 -12.38 -0.34 8.13
C LEU A 99 -13.85 -0.23 8.56
N LEU A 100 -14.48 0.91 8.34
CA LEU A 100 -15.90 1.10 8.64
C LEU A 100 -16.80 0.14 7.84
N GLY A 101 -16.48 -0.07 6.55
CA GLY A 101 -17.18 -1.04 5.71
C GLY A 101 -17.05 -2.47 6.23
N SER A 102 -15.85 -2.86 6.70
CA SER A 102 -15.65 -4.20 7.26
C SER A 102 -16.41 -4.41 8.58
N MET A 103 -16.55 -3.37 9.41
CA MET A 103 -17.36 -3.43 10.63
C MET A 103 -18.86 -3.54 10.34
N GLN A 104 -19.34 -2.95 9.26
CA GLN A 104 -20.74 -3.06 8.84
C GLN A 104 -21.03 -4.33 8.02
N SER A 105 -20.01 -4.95 7.45
CA SER A 105 -20.14 -6.12 6.59
C SER A 105 -20.92 -7.28 7.22
N PRO A 106 -20.67 -7.68 8.49
CA PRO A 106 -21.42 -8.76 9.11
C PRO A 106 -22.92 -8.49 9.17
N ILE A 107 -23.31 -7.25 9.51
CA ILE A 107 -24.72 -6.85 9.62
C ILE A 107 -25.39 -6.84 8.25
N THR A 108 -24.71 -6.28 7.25
CA THR A 108 -25.21 -6.23 5.86
C THR A 108 -25.32 -7.62 5.24
N ASN A 109 -24.35 -8.51 5.51
CA ASN A 109 -24.39 -9.89 5.03
C ASN A 109 -25.53 -10.67 5.69
N PHE A 110 -25.74 -10.48 6.99
CA PHE A 110 -26.88 -11.09 7.70
C PHE A 110 -28.21 -10.64 7.10
N ALA A 111 -28.41 -9.33 6.91
CA ALA A 111 -29.62 -8.80 6.28
C ALA A 111 -29.82 -9.34 4.86
N ARG A 112 -28.72 -9.47 4.07
CA ARG A 112 -28.79 -10.05 2.73
C ARG A 112 -29.20 -11.52 2.76
N VAL A 113 -28.64 -12.31 3.68
CA VAL A 113 -29.02 -13.73 3.84
C VAL A 113 -30.48 -13.86 4.25
N MET A 114 -30.94 -13.02 5.19
CA MET A 114 -32.35 -13.00 5.59
C MET A 114 -33.28 -12.67 4.42
N ASN A 115 -32.93 -11.70 3.59
CA ASN A 115 -33.69 -11.39 2.40
C ASN A 115 -33.70 -12.54 1.38
N GLN A 116 -32.55 -13.17 1.17
CA GLN A 116 -32.46 -14.35 0.28
C GLN A 116 -33.28 -15.56 0.80
N LEU A 117 -33.33 -15.72 2.12
CA LEU A 117 -34.19 -16.73 2.75
C LEU A 117 -35.67 -16.42 2.54
N ALA A 118 -36.06 -15.16 2.68
CA ALA A 118 -37.44 -14.72 2.46
C ALA A 118 -37.85 -14.88 0.98
N GLU A 119 -36.99 -14.57 0.04
CA GLU A 119 -37.23 -14.70 -1.41
C GLU A 119 -37.28 -16.17 -1.86
N LYS A 120 -36.44 -17.05 -1.29
CA LYS A 120 -36.38 -18.47 -1.65
C LYS A 120 -37.33 -19.39 -0.87
N GLY A 121 -38.22 -18.81 -0.04
CA GLY A 121 -39.26 -19.59 0.65
C GLY A 121 -38.72 -20.61 1.64
N GLY A 122 -37.95 -20.18 2.60
CA GLY A 122 -37.78 -20.81 3.92
C GLY A 122 -37.23 -22.23 4.06
N ALA A 123 -37.35 -23.10 3.07
CA ALA A 123 -37.05 -24.53 3.23
C ALA A 123 -35.72 -25.01 2.57
N ALA A 124 -35.21 -24.29 1.59
CA ALA A 124 -33.99 -24.72 0.87
C ALA A 124 -32.68 -24.05 1.35
N ALA A 125 -32.74 -23.19 2.33
CA ALA A 125 -31.60 -22.38 2.73
C ALA A 125 -30.88 -22.87 4.02
N CYS A 126 -31.42 -23.87 4.70
CA CYS A 126 -30.70 -24.49 5.84
C CYS A 126 -29.53 -25.37 5.39
N GLU A 127 -29.55 -25.91 4.17
CA GLU A 127 -28.45 -26.77 3.64
C GLU A 127 -27.26 -25.95 3.08
N ALA A 128 -27.44 -24.67 2.76
CA ALA A 128 -26.34 -23.83 2.23
C ALA A 128 -25.53 -23.14 3.33
N GLY A 129 -26.03 -23.08 4.56
CA GLY A 129 -25.34 -22.47 5.70
C GLY A 129 -24.24 -23.34 6.31
N GLU A 130 -24.35 -24.66 6.17
CA GLU A 130 -23.43 -25.63 6.78
C GLU A 130 -22.14 -25.87 5.94
N LYS A 131 -22.11 -25.37 4.73
CA LYS A 131 -20.97 -25.55 3.80
C LYS A 131 -20.01 -24.35 3.71
N ALA A 132 -20.27 -23.27 4.46
CA ALA A 132 -19.44 -22.06 4.45
C ALA A 132 -18.61 -21.85 5.75
N GLU A 133 -18.68 -22.81 6.70
CA GLU A 133 -17.96 -22.71 7.97
C GLU A 133 -17.02 -23.91 8.19
N ALA A 134 -16.05 -24.05 7.30
CA ALA A 134 -14.75 -24.70 7.51
C ALA A 134 -13.97 -24.70 6.18
N PRO A 135 -12.65 -24.52 6.13
CA PRO A 135 -11.68 -24.60 7.24
C PRO A 135 -10.63 -23.48 7.21
N ALA A 136 -10.33 -22.97 8.34
CA ALA A 136 -9.07 -22.26 8.57
C ALA A 136 -8.39 -22.83 9.80
N GLU A 137 -8.12 -24.15 9.77
CA GLU A 137 -7.31 -24.78 10.82
C GLU A 137 -6.64 -26.04 10.26
N ALA A 138 -5.52 -25.84 9.58
CA ALA A 138 -4.48 -26.88 9.39
C ALA A 138 -3.31 -26.30 8.56
N ALA A 139 -2.38 -25.63 9.20
CA ALA A 139 -0.99 -25.55 8.72
C ALA A 139 -0.10 -25.06 9.86
N ASP A 140 0.00 -25.87 10.91
CA ASP A 140 1.16 -25.87 11.80
C ASP A 140 1.50 -27.32 12.10
N GLU A 141 2.34 -27.89 11.27
CA GLU A 141 3.12 -29.07 11.61
C GLU A 141 4.45 -29.02 10.87
N THR A 142 5.44 -28.49 11.58
CA THR A 142 6.85 -28.69 11.33
C THR A 142 7.21 -30.14 11.65
N PRO A 143 7.94 -30.87 10.83
CA PRO A 143 8.74 -31.99 11.28
C PRO A 143 10.16 -31.52 11.56
N ALA A 144 10.56 -31.63 12.83
CA ALA A 144 11.94 -31.66 13.26
C ALA A 144 12.54 -33.04 12.98
N ALA A 145 13.85 -33.04 12.71
CA ALA A 145 14.85 -34.08 12.96
C ALA A 145 14.82 -35.34 12.07
N GLU A 146 15.80 -35.56 11.23
CA GLU A 146 17.01 -36.37 11.43
C GLU A 146 18.09 -36.07 10.40
#